data_39dcd93446b667f9f04669f97ddfffdb
#
_entry.id   39dcd93446b667f9f04669f97ddfffdb
#
_cell.length_a   1.000
_cell.length_b   1.000
_cell.length_c   1.000
_cell.angle_alpha   90.00
_cell.angle_beta   90.00
_cell.angle_gamma   90.00
#
_symmetry.space_group_name_H-M   'P 1'
#
loop_
_entity.id
_entity.type
_entity.pdbx_description
1 polymer ?
#
loop_
_entity_poly.entity_id
_entity_poly.type
_entity_poly.pdbx_seq_one_letter_code
_entity_poly.pdbx_strand_id
1 'polypeptide(L)' 'MDTFYVFDEYGDFQFTTTDEDFASVWCDENAGYYSCD' A
#
# COMPACT_ATOMS: atom_id res chain seq x y z
N MET A 1 10.68 -2.75 12.55
CA MET A 1 9.31 -2.94 12.04
C MET A 1 9.21 -2.28 10.68
N ASP A 2 8.69 -3.00 9.69
CA ASP A 2 8.66 -2.51 8.32
C ASP A 2 7.52 -1.53 8.10
N THR A 3 7.78 -0.54 7.25
CA THR A 3 6.75 0.42 6.87
C THR A 3 6.41 0.19 5.40
N PHE A 4 5.13 0.11 5.11
CA PHE A 4 4.63 -0.09 3.75
C PHE A 4 4.05 1.21 3.23
N TYR A 5 4.52 1.62 2.05
CA TYR A 5 4.03 2.83 1.38
C TYR A 5 3.04 2.39 0.31
N VAL A 6 1.82 2.89 0.39
CA VAL A 6 0.72 2.44 -0.48
C VAL A 6 0.41 3.51 -1.52
N PHE A 7 0.27 3.06 -2.78
CA PHE A 7 0.02 3.92 -3.92
C PHE A 7 -1.22 3.43 -4.66
N ASP A 8 -1.91 4.34 -5.33
CA ASP A 8 -3.09 3.97 -6.11
C ASP A 8 -2.70 3.49 -7.51
N GLU A 9 -3.71 3.22 -8.34
CA GLU A 9 -3.46 2.68 -9.68
C GLU A 9 -2.76 3.69 -10.60
N TYR A 10 -2.78 4.97 -10.24
CA TYR A 10 -2.12 6.02 -11.01
C TYR A 10 -0.72 6.33 -10.50
N GLY A 11 -0.29 5.64 -9.45
CA GLY A 11 1.03 5.86 -8.88
C GLY A 11 1.09 6.97 -7.85
N ASP A 12 -0.07 7.51 -7.45
CA ASP A 12 -0.12 8.56 -6.44
C ASP A 12 -0.07 7.96 -5.04
N PHE A 13 0.75 8.56 -4.18
CA PHE A 13 0.88 8.10 -2.80
C PHE A 13 -0.43 8.28 -2.04
N GLN A 14 -0.82 7.26 -1.28
CA GLN A 14 -2.05 7.28 -0.50
C GLN A 14 -1.80 7.35 1.00
N PHE A 15 -1.07 6.37 1.55
CA PHE A 15 -0.82 6.33 3.00
C PHE A 15 0.28 5.34 3.30
N THR A 16 0.73 5.33 4.57
CA THR A 16 1.68 4.33 5.06
C THR A 16 1.01 3.48 6.11
N THR A 17 1.48 2.24 6.25
CA THR A 17 0.99 1.33 7.28
C THR A 17 2.09 0.36 7.65
N THR A 18 2.01 -0.19 8.85
CA THR A 18 2.93 -1.25 9.27
C THR A 18 2.28 -2.63 9.12
N ASP A 19 1.04 -2.68 8.66
CA ASP A 19 0.27 -3.92 8.50
C ASP A 19 0.26 -4.31 7.03
N GLU A 20 1.03 -5.36 6.69
CA GLU A 20 1.13 -5.81 5.31
C GLU A 20 -0.22 -6.34 4.79
N ASP A 21 -0.97 -7.03 5.63
CA ASP A 21 -2.27 -7.55 5.21
C ASP A 21 -3.20 -6.43 4.81
N PHE A 22 -3.22 -5.35 5.59
CA PHE A 22 -4.05 -4.20 5.26
C PHE A 22 -3.62 -3.56 3.94
N ALA A 23 -2.31 -3.40 3.76
CA ALA A 23 -1.79 -2.83 2.51
C ALA A 23 -2.18 -3.70 1.31
N SER A 24 -2.04 -5.02 1.46
CA SER A 24 -2.34 -5.95 0.38
C SER A 24 -3.82 -5.91 0.01
N VAL A 25 -4.70 -5.93 1.01
CA VAL A 25 -6.15 -5.91 0.76
C VAL A 25 -6.56 -4.60 0.11
N TRP A 26 -6.04 -3.48 0.62
CA TRP A 26 -6.36 -2.18 0.05
C TRP A 26 -5.95 -2.10 -1.42
N CYS A 27 -4.74 -2.58 -1.72
CA CYS A 27 -4.23 -2.55 -3.10
C CYS A 27 -5.03 -3.44 -4.03
N ASP A 28 -5.48 -4.60 -3.52
CA ASP A 28 -6.30 -5.50 -4.31
C ASP A 28 -7.64 -4.86 -4.66
N GLU A 29 -8.24 -4.15 -3.71
CA GLU A 29 -9.54 -3.52 -3.93
C GLU A 29 -9.46 -2.27 -4.80
N ASN A 30 -8.32 -1.59 -4.79
CA ASN A 30 -8.17 -0.30 -5.48
C ASN A 30 -7.21 -0.35 -6.66
N ALA A 31 -6.78 -1.55 -7.05
CA ALA A 31 -5.84 -1.75 -8.17
C ALA A 31 -4.52 -1.00 -7.95
N GLY A 32 -4.15 -0.80 -6.69
CA GLY A 32 -2.93 -0.10 -6.35
C GLY A 32 -1.77 -1.05 -6.11
N TYR A 33 -0.71 -0.51 -5.56
CA TYR A 33 0.44 -1.31 -5.18
C TYR A 33 1.09 -0.74 -3.93
N TYR A 34 1.96 -1.53 -3.29
CA TYR A 34 2.67 -1.07 -2.12
C TYR A 34 4.13 -1.46 -2.19
N SER A 35 4.94 -0.72 -1.46
CA SER A 35 6.38 -0.93 -1.41
C SER A 35 6.80 -1.01 0.05
N CYS A 36 7.72 -1.92 0.35
CA CYS A 36 8.24 -2.08 1.70
C CYS A 36 9.54 -1.30 1.83
N ASP A 37 9.67 -0.59 2.93
CA ASP A 37 10.88 0.16 3.22
C ASP A 37 11.94 -0.77 3.82
#